data_905dd1aa5096c8c0d1ec9bcc19b9362d
#
_entry.id   905dd1aa5096c8c0d1ec9bcc19b9362d
#
_cell.length_a   1.000
_cell.length_b   1.000
_cell.length_c   1.000
_cell.angle_alpha   90.00
_cell.angle_beta   90.00
_cell.angle_gamma   90.00
#
_symmetry.space_group_name_H-M   'P 1'
#
loop_
_entity.id
_entity.type
_entity.pdbx_description
1 polymer ?
#
loop_
_entity_poly.entity_id
_entity_poly.type
_entity_poly.pdbx_seq_one_letter_code
_entity_poly.pdbx_strand_id
1 'polypeptide(L)'
;MSDESLLIDAAARLFGDLAAKRDAGFADLWGPVAEAGFPLLLVPEADGGFGGSWQDAFAVLRLAGYHALACPVGEAIIAAWLLNAAGLAQPEGLATIAPRIDGKLSDGRFTGSVAGVPWGGEATAILAVLDGQLIVLTGADAERIDPHENPADESRDTLHFTDAAVAQAACSADLTALGALIRTAQIAGAMDAALAQSIAYANEREQFGKPIGKFQALQQNLAVFAEEAAAVNCAGHAAFAAAGKYGGAAEFEVAAAKLRANIAIGIGTSTAHQVHGAIGFTREYSLNPLTRRLWSWRSEFGNDRYWSQILGRQVVAAGADAFWPTLTSRSDP
;
A
#
# COMPACT_ATOMS: atom_id res chain seq x y z
N MET A 1 -10.12 27.11 0.83
CA MET A 1 -9.59 25.76 0.98
C MET A 1 -9.33 25.24 -0.43
N SER A 2 -8.18 24.68 -0.73
CA SER A 2 -7.93 24.03 -2.02
C SER A 2 -8.69 22.69 -2.07
N ASP A 3 -9.00 22.20 -3.27
CA ASP A 3 -9.67 20.89 -3.44
C ASP A 3 -8.86 19.75 -2.80
N GLU A 4 -7.55 19.82 -2.86
CA GLU A 4 -6.64 18.92 -2.15
C GLU A 4 -6.86 18.90 -0.63
N SER A 5 -7.04 20.08 0.00
CA SER A 5 -7.33 20.18 1.44
C SER A 5 -8.66 19.50 1.79
N LEU A 6 -9.68 19.63 0.94
CA LEU A 6 -10.99 19.00 1.15
C LEU A 6 -10.93 17.47 1.05
N LEU A 7 -10.18 16.95 0.09
CA LEU A 7 -9.95 15.51 -0.07
C LEU A 7 -9.25 14.90 1.15
N ILE A 8 -8.17 15.54 1.60
CA ILE A 8 -7.39 15.09 2.76
C ILE A 8 -8.24 15.11 4.04
N ASP A 9 -8.99 16.18 4.27
CA ASP A 9 -9.87 16.32 5.45
C ASP A 9 -11.00 15.26 5.42
N ALA A 10 -11.59 14.99 4.26
CA ALA A 10 -12.61 13.96 4.09
C ALA A 10 -12.04 12.56 4.36
N ALA A 11 -10.88 12.24 3.79
CA ALA A 11 -10.19 10.96 4.02
C ALA A 11 -9.81 10.78 5.50
N ALA A 12 -9.21 11.80 6.12
CA ALA A 12 -8.79 11.73 7.53
C ALA A 12 -9.97 11.48 8.47
N ARG A 13 -11.10 12.15 8.23
CA ARG A 13 -12.33 11.97 9.02
C ARG A 13 -12.92 10.58 8.82
N LEU A 14 -13.14 10.18 7.57
CA LEU A 14 -13.76 8.88 7.26
C LEU A 14 -12.89 7.72 7.79
N PHE A 15 -11.58 7.74 7.53
CA PHE A 15 -10.69 6.67 7.96
C PHE A 15 -10.52 6.63 9.48
N GLY A 16 -10.55 7.79 10.15
CA GLY A 16 -10.58 7.86 11.61
C GLY A 16 -11.84 7.22 12.20
N ASP A 17 -13.01 7.50 11.63
CA ASP A 17 -14.29 6.92 12.06
C ASP A 17 -14.34 5.40 11.82
N LEU A 18 -13.79 4.92 10.70
CA LEU A 18 -13.69 3.50 10.37
C LEU A 18 -12.68 2.76 11.25
N ALA A 19 -11.55 3.40 11.59
CA ALA A 19 -10.56 2.82 12.51
C ALA A 19 -11.14 2.54 13.91
N ALA A 20 -12.11 3.34 14.35
CA ALA A 20 -12.84 3.09 15.58
C ALA A 20 -13.76 1.84 15.53
N LYS A 21 -14.08 1.38 14.31
CA LYS A 21 -14.93 0.20 14.02
C LYS A 21 -14.11 -0.98 13.47
N ARG A 22 -12.83 -1.08 13.79
CA ARG A 22 -11.89 -2.06 13.21
C ARG A 22 -12.33 -3.52 13.28
N ASP A 23 -13.22 -3.88 14.23
CA ASP A 23 -13.76 -5.23 14.42
C ASP A 23 -15.09 -5.44 13.64
N ALA A 24 -15.52 -4.44 12.83
CA ALA A 24 -16.69 -4.56 11.98
C ALA A 24 -16.42 -5.47 10.77
N GLY A 25 -17.50 -5.98 10.18
CA GLY A 25 -17.42 -6.77 8.95
C GLY A 25 -16.89 -5.96 7.75
N PHE A 26 -16.39 -6.65 6.72
CA PHE A 26 -15.84 -6.02 5.53
C PHE A 26 -16.80 -5.00 4.91
N ALA A 27 -18.07 -5.35 4.74
CA ALA A 27 -19.06 -4.46 4.13
C ALA A 27 -19.23 -3.13 4.88
N ASP A 28 -19.15 -3.15 6.23
CA ASP A 28 -19.27 -1.97 7.07
C ASP A 28 -18.05 -1.04 6.99
N LEU A 29 -16.89 -1.61 6.66
CA LEU A 29 -15.65 -0.86 6.44
C LEU A 29 -15.51 -0.38 4.99
N TRP A 30 -15.85 -1.22 4.03
CA TRP A 30 -15.70 -0.94 2.60
C TRP A 30 -16.80 -0.04 2.04
N GLY A 31 -18.07 -0.26 2.43
CA GLY A 31 -19.23 0.48 1.91
C GLY A 31 -19.02 2.00 1.95
N PRO A 32 -18.69 2.61 3.11
CA PRO A 32 -18.46 4.06 3.19
C PRO A 32 -17.29 4.55 2.35
N VAL A 33 -16.24 3.74 2.14
CA VAL A 33 -15.08 4.08 1.29
C VAL A 33 -15.50 4.10 -0.19
N ALA A 34 -16.28 3.11 -0.61
CA ALA A 34 -16.81 3.01 -1.96
C ALA A 34 -17.82 4.14 -2.26
N GLU A 35 -18.75 4.41 -1.34
CA GLU A 35 -19.73 5.50 -1.46
C GLU A 35 -19.09 6.88 -1.54
N ALA A 36 -17.98 7.09 -0.82
CA ALA A 36 -17.19 8.32 -0.91
C ALA A 36 -16.39 8.43 -2.22
N GLY A 37 -16.37 7.39 -3.06
CA GLY A 37 -15.75 7.38 -4.38
C GLY A 37 -14.23 7.24 -4.39
N PHE A 38 -13.57 6.97 -3.26
CA PHE A 38 -12.10 6.84 -3.21
C PHE A 38 -11.51 5.88 -4.24
N PRO A 39 -12.14 4.75 -4.62
CA PRO A 39 -11.63 3.88 -5.67
C PRO A 39 -11.42 4.57 -7.02
N LEU A 40 -12.23 5.59 -7.34
CA LEU A 40 -12.18 6.31 -8.61
C LEU A 40 -11.27 7.56 -8.57
N LEU A 41 -10.43 7.70 -7.53
CA LEU A 41 -9.60 8.89 -7.33
C LEU A 41 -8.71 9.22 -8.54
N LEU A 42 -8.04 8.23 -9.14
CA LEU A 42 -7.14 8.42 -10.29
C LEU A 42 -7.86 8.33 -11.66
N VAL A 43 -9.15 8.05 -11.69
CA VAL A 43 -9.92 8.01 -12.93
C VAL A 43 -10.27 9.45 -13.32
N PRO A 44 -10.11 9.86 -14.62
CA PRO A 44 -10.46 11.19 -15.08
C PRO A 44 -11.94 11.53 -14.84
N GLU A 45 -12.24 12.82 -14.63
CA GLU A 45 -13.63 13.29 -14.48
C GLU A 45 -14.49 12.98 -15.73
N ALA A 46 -13.89 13.07 -16.91
CA ALA A 46 -14.55 12.75 -18.17
C ALA A 46 -15.03 11.30 -18.25
N ASP A 47 -14.40 10.41 -17.47
CA ASP A 47 -14.70 8.97 -17.39
C ASP A 47 -15.45 8.61 -16.10
N GLY A 48 -15.95 9.62 -15.38
CA GLY A 48 -16.78 9.44 -14.19
C GLY A 48 -16.00 9.31 -12.88
N GLY A 49 -14.71 9.61 -12.86
CA GLY A 49 -13.87 9.65 -11.67
C GLY A 49 -13.67 11.04 -11.09
N PHE A 50 -12.65 11.22 -10.28
CA PHE A 50 -12.31 12.49 -9.61
C PHE A 50 -11.15 13.25 -10.24
N GLY A 51 -10.44 12.67 -11.22
CA GLY A 51 -9.29 13.31 -11.87
C GLY A 51 -8.14 13.65 -10.93
N GLY A 52 -8.06 12.98 -9.78
CA GLY A 52 -7.03 13.21 -8.79
C GLY A 52 -5.63 12.83 -9.30
N SER A 53 -4.62 13.46 -8.72
CA SER A 53 -3.23 13.22 -9.04
C SER A 53 -2.67 12.00 -8.27
N TRP A 54 -1.51 11.53 -8.70
CA TRP A 54 -0.76 10.52 -7.94
C TRP A 54 -0.33 11.04 -6.55
N GLN A 55 -0.15 12.35 -6.38
CA GLN A 55 0.12 12.96 -5.07
C GLN A 55 -1.10 12.91 -4.15
N ASP A 56 -2.31 13.09 -4.70
CA ASP A 56 -3.55 12.90 -3.95
C ASP A 56 -3.69 11.43 -3.52
N ALA A 57 -3.35 10.49 -4.41
CA ALA A 57 -3.34 9.07 -4.06
C ALA A 57 -2.33 8.75 -2.94
N PHE A 58 -1.12 9.35 -2.98
CA PHE A 58 -0.16 9.22 -1.87
C PHE A 58 -0.76 9.71 -0.55
N ALA A 59 -1.36 10.89 -0.54
CA ALA A 59 -1.93 11.49 0.67
C ALA A 59 -3.06 10.62 1.25
N VAL A 60 -3.98 10.14 0.41
CA VAL A 60 -5.09 9.26 0.81
C VAL A 60 -4.57 7.92 1.35
N LEU A 61 -3.64 7.28 0.65
CA LEU A 61 -3.07 6.00 1.07
C LEU A 61 -2.22 6.11 2.34
N ARG A 62 -1.51 7.23 2.52
CA ARG A 62 -0.80 7.53 3.75
C ARG A 62 -1.77 7.64 4.93
N LEU A 63 -2.92 8.30 4.76
CA LEU A 63 -3.96 8.36 5.78
C LEU A 63 -4.58 6.98 6.07
N ALA A 64 -4.80 6.15 5.06
CA ALA A 64 -5.26 4.77 5.26
C ALA A 64 -4.26 3.97 6.14
N GLY A 65 -2.95 4.15 5.90
CA GLY A 65 -1.89 3.59 6.74
C GLY A 65 -1.87 4.17 8.15
N TYR A 66 -2.00 5.48 8.29
CA TYR A 66 -2.01 6.19 9.59
C TYR A 66 -3.13 5.68 10.51
N HIS A 67 -4.31 5.46 9.94
CA HIS A 67 -5.47 4.95 10.67
C HIS A 67 -5.54 3.41 10.73
N ALA A 68 -4.53 2.71 10.20
CA ALA A 68 -4.51 1.24 10.13
C ALA A 68 -5.81 0.67 9.52
N LEU A 69 -6.30 1.29 8.45
CA LEU A 69 -7.58 0.95 7.82
C LEU A 69 -7.57 -0.48 7.26
N ALA A 70 -8.56 -1.29 7.62
CA ALA A 70 -8.64 -2.70 7.27
C ALA A 70 -9.49 -2.95 6.02
N CYS A 71 -9.18 -2.22 4.92
CA CYS A 71 -9.80 -2.47 3.63
C CYS A 71 -8.86 -2.06 2.47
N PRO A 72 -9.06 -2.59 1.25
CA PRO A 72 -8.10 -2.51 0.15
C PRO A 72 -8.25 -1.23 -0.69
N VAL A 73 -8.22 -0.06 -0.04
CA VAL A 73 -8.38 1.24 -0.74
C VAL A 73 -7.34 1.41 -1.84
N GLY A 74 -6.09 1.06 -1.57
CA GLY A 74 -5.01 1.23 -2.53
C GLY A 74 -5.14 0.32 -3.74
N GLU A 75 -5.48 -0.94 -3.50
CA GLU A 75 -5.70 -1.91 -4.55
C GLU A 75 -6.87 -1.51 -5.45
N ALA A 76 -7.94 -0.99 -4.86
CA ALA A 76 -9.11 -0.52 -5.59
C ALA A 76 -8.81 0.74 -6.44
N ILE A 77 -8.05 1.70 -5.91
CA ILE A 77 -7.60 2.89 -6.68
C ILE A 77 -6.78 2.45 -7.89
N ILE A 78 -5.82 1.56 -7.72
CA ILE A 78 -4.97 1.07 -8.81
C ILE A 78 -5.76 0.22 -9.79
N ALA A 79 -6.67 -0.63 -9.32
CA ALA A 79 -7.52 -1.44 -10.19
C ALA A 79 -8.41 -0.56 -11.08
N ALA A 80 -9.07 0.44 -10.51
CA ALA A 80 -9.91 1.38 -11.26
C ALA A 80 -9.10 2.19 -12.29
N TRP A 81 -7.90 2.65 -11.92
CA TRP A 81 -6.99 3.35 -12.83
C TRP A 81 -6.55 2.45 -14.00
N LEU A 82 -6.19 1.18 -13.74
CA LEU A 82 -5.81 0.22 -14.77
C LEU A 82 -6.97 -0.09 -15.73
N LEU A 83 -8.17 -0.31 -15.20
CA LEU A 83 -9.36 -0.56 -16.01
C LEU A 83 -9.64 0.63 -16.94
N ASN A 84 -9.59 1.85 -16.42
CA ASN A 84 -9.78 3.04 -17.22
C ASN A 84 -8.71 3.18 -18.32
N ALA A 85 -7.44 3.01 -17.96
CA ALA A 85 -6.34 3.08 -18.94
C ALA A 85 -6.43 2.00 -20.04
N ALA A 86 -7.03 0.84 -19.72
CA ALA A 86 -7.26 -0.27 -20.63
C ALA A 86 -8.58 -0.12 -21.46
N GLY A 87 -9.40 0.89 -21.18
CA GLY A 87 -10.73 1.04 -21.80
C GLY A 87 -11.71 -0.07 -21.40
N LEU A 88 -11.53 -0.68 -20.24
CA LEU A 88 -12.39 -1.72 -19.70
C LEU A 88 -13.39 -1.13 -18.70
N ALA A 89 -14.56 -1.77 -18.58
CA ALA A 89 -15.62 -1.30 -17.69
C ALA A 89 -15.23 -1.39 -16.21
N GLN A 90 -15.61 -0.39 -15.43
CA GLN A 90 -15.53 -0.42 -13.97
C GLN A 90 -16.56 -1.42 -13.43
N PRO A 91 -16.19 -2.35 -12.54
CA PRO A 91 -17.14 -3.28 -11.94
C PRO A 91 -17.97 -2.60 -10.85
N GLU A 92 -19.16 -3.12 -10.62
CA GLU A 92 -19.91 -2.81 -9.40
C GLU A 92 -19.30 -3.58 -8.22
N GLY A 93 -18.84 -2.87 -7.19
CA GLY A 93 -18.23 -3.46 -6.00
C GLY A 93 -16.71 -3.36 -5.96
N LEU A 94 -16.05 -4.27 -5.21
CA LEU A 94 -14.62 -4.23 -5.02
C LEU A 94 -13.87 -4.76 -6.25
N ALA A 95 -13.05 -3.90 -6.86
CA ALA A 95 -11.95 -4.33 -7.73
C ALA A 95 -10.64 -4.39 -6.95
N THR A 96 -9.87 -5.45 -7.09
CA THR A 96 -8.56 -5.63 -6.45
C THR A 96 -7.51 -6.14 -7.44
N ILE A 97 -6.25 -6.15 -7.04
CA ILE A 97 -5.14 -6.63 -7.88
C ILE A 97 -4.56 -7.94 -7.34
N ALA A 98 -4.19 -8.83 -8.24
CA ALA A 98 -3.51 -10.08 -7.88
C ALA A 98 -1.99 -9.92 -8.08
N PRO A 99 -1.17 -10.06 -7.03
CA PRO A 99 0.29 -9.95 -7.14
C PRO A 99 0.92 -11.14 -7.87
N ARG A 100 0.23 -12.26 -7.94
CA ARG A 100 0.71 -13.50 -8.57
C ARG A 100 -0.41 -14.17 -9.33
N ILE A 101 -0.07 -14.62 -10.54
CA ILE A 101 -0.94 -15.40 -11.39
C ILE A 101 -0.13 -16.57 -11.96
N ASP A 102 -0.72 -17.74 -12.00
CA ASP A 102 -0.19 -18.94 -12.63
C ASP A 102 -1.31 -19.64 -13.41
N GLY A 103 -1.09 -19.91 -14.69
CA GLY A 103 -2.11 -20.52 -15.53
C GLY A 103 -1.94 -20.22 -17.01
N LYS A 104 -3.00 -20.44 -17.75
CA LYS A 104 -3.05 -20.25 -19.21
C LYS A 104 -4.24 -19.40 -19.62
N LEU A 105 -3.99 -18.50 -20.53
CA LEU A 105 -5.00 -17.69 -21.21
C LEU A 105 -5.11 -18.18 -22.66
N SER A 106 -6.29 -18.61 -23.09
CA SER A 106 -6.56 -19.04 -24.47
C SER A 106 -7.97 -18.61 -24.85
N ASP A 107 -8.10 -18.00 -26.01
CA ASP A 107 -9.39 -17.61 -26.61
C ASP A 107 -10.30 -16.80 -25.66
N GLY A 108 -9.70 -15.88 -24.85
CA GLY A 108 -10.43 -15.06 -23.87
C GLY A 108 -10.91 -15.83 -22.64
N ARG A 109 -10.31 -16.99 -22.37
CA ARG A 109 -10.63 -17.83 -21.20
C ARG A 109 -9.39 -18.19 -20.41
N PHE A 110 -9.51 -18.14 -19.09
CA PHE A 110 -8.40 -18.39 -18.16
C PHE A 110 -8.63 -19.69 -17.38
N THR A 111 -7.59 -20.50 -17.29
CA THR A 111 -7.53 -21.65 -16.40
C THR A 111 -6.24 -21.58 -15.59
N GLY A 112 -6.36 -21.57 -14.26
CA GLY A 112 -5.23 -21.41 -13.36
C GLY A 112 -5.61 -20.85 -12.01
N SER A 113 -4.67 -20.15 -11.36
CA SER A 113 -4.90 -19.54 -10.07
C SER A 113 -4.29 -18.14 -9.97
N VAL A 114 -4.90 -17.30 -9.13
CA VAL A 114 -4.34 -16.03 -8.65
C VAL A 114 -4.14 -16.14 -7.14
N ALA A 115 -3.00 -15.70 -6.64
CA ALA A 115 -2.62 -15.93 -5.25
C ALA A 115 -2.16 -14.67 -4.52
N GLY A 116 -2.45 -14.61 -3.21
CA GLY A 116 -2.14 -13.46 -2.36
C GLY A 116 -3.02 -12.25 -2.67
N VAL A 117 -4.24 -12.49 -3.13
CA VAL A 117 -5.21 -11.48 -3.55
C VAL A 117 -5.77 -10.77 -2.33
N PRO A 118 -5.52 -9.46 -2.16
CA PRO A 118 -6.11 -8.71 -1.07
C PRO A 118 -7.63 -8.71 -1.16
N TRP A 119 -8.29 -9.20 -0.11
CA TRP A 119 -9.76 -9.37 -0.02
C TRP A 119 -10.35 -10.10 -1.24
N GLY A 120 -9.66 -11.16 -1.69
CA GLY A 120 -10.05 -11.91 -2.89
C GLY A 120 -11.44 -12.54 -2.79
N GLY A 121 -11.84 -13.03 -1.61
CA GLY A 121 -13.15 -13.58 -1.36
C GLY A 121 -14.30 -12.55 -1.41
N GLU A 122 -13.98 -11.26 -1.22
CA GLU A 122 -14.93 -10.15 -1.25
C GLU A 122 -14.93 -9.41 -2.60
N ALA A 123 -13.96 -9.72 -3.48
CA ALA A 123 -13.76 -9.00 -4.72
C ALA A 123 -14.76 -9.41 -5.79
N THR A 124 -15.39 -8.42 -6.42
CA THR A 124 -16.20 -8.61 -7.63
C THR A 124 -15.32 -8.79 -8.84
N ALA A 125 -14.19 -8.07 -8.91
CA ALA A 125 -13.23 -8.17 -9.99
C ALA A 125 -11.80 -8.24 -9.45
N ILE A 126 -11.00 -9.12 -10.06
CA ILE A 126 -9.59 -9.33 -9.72
C ILE A 126 -8.76 -9.10 -10.98
N LEU A 127 -7.89 -8.11 -10.93
CA LEU A 127 -7.00 -7.75 -12.03
C LEU A 127 -5.67 -8.47 -11.89
N ALA A 128 -5.22 -9.11 -12.96
CA ALA A 128 -3.91 -9.74 -13.05
C ALA A 128 -3.26 -9.42 -14.38
N VAL A 129 -1.93 -9.51 -14.45
CA VAL A 129 -1.19 -9.37 -15.72
C VAL A 129 -0.52 -10.69 -16.05
N LEU A 130 -0.85 -11.24 -17.21
CA LEU A 130 -0.30 -12.48 -17.75
C LEU A 130 0.11 -12.27 -19.22
N ASP A 131 1.36 -12.59 -19.55
CA ASP A 131 1.89 -12.50 -20.91
C ASP A 131 1.64 -11.15 -21.63
N GLY A 132 1.75 -10.04 -20.86
CA GLY A 132 1.54 -8.68 -21.40
C GLY A 132 0.06 -8.32 -21.61
N GLN A 133 -0.86 -9.08 -21.03
CA GLN A 133 -2.28 -8.82 -21.03
C GLN A 133 -2.77 -8.53 -19.60
N LEU A 134 -3.49 -7.44 -19.40
CA LEU A 134 -4.35 -7.26 -18.25
C LEU A 134 -5.56 -8.16 -18.45
N ILE A 135 -5.81 -9.02 -17.50
CA ILE A 135 -7.03 -9.84 -17.45
C ILE A 135 -7.85 -9.45 -16.24
N VAL A 136 -9.17 -9.45 -16.42
CA VAL A 136 -10.15 -9.17 -15.36
C VAL A 136 -10.93 -10.47 -15.11
N LEU A 137 -10.68 -11.05 -13.94
CA LEU A 137 -11.37 -12.24 -13.46
C LEU A 137 -12.56 -11.80 -12.60
N THR A 138 -13.71 -12.41 -12.80
CA THR A 138 -14.89 -12.21 -11.96
C THR A 138 -14.78 -13.10 -10.72
N GLY A 139 -14.86 -12.53 -9.52
CA GLY A 139 -14.71 -13.29 -8.28
C GLY A 139 -15.73 -14.43 -8.14
N ALA A 140 -16.97 -14.22 -8.64
CA ALA A 140 -18.03 -15.22 -8.64
C ALA A 140 -17.75 -16.43 -9.55
N ASP A 141 -16.83 -16.31 -10.53
CA ASP A 141 -16.45 -17.41 -11.42
C ASP A 141 -15.33 -18.29 -10.84
N ALA A 142 -14.86 -17.98 -9.64
CA ALA A 142 -13.87 -18.82 -8.96
C ALA A 142 -14.50 -20.16 -8.57
N GLU A 143 -13.91 -21.27 -9.04
CA GLU A 143 -14.34 -22.63 -8.69
C GLU A 143 -14.05 -22.93 -7.21
N ARG A 144 -12.93 -22.38 -6.70
CA ARG A 144 -12.50 -22.54 -5.31
C ARG A 144 -11.77 -21.31 -4.83
N ILE A 145 -12.01 -20.95 -3.58
CA ILE A 145 -11.28 -19.93 -2.86
C ILE A 145 -10.61 -20.59 -1.66
N ASP A 146 -9.27 -20.47 -1.59
CA ASP A 146 -8.50 -20.86 -0.41
C ASP A 146 -8.22 -19.59 0.41
N PRO A 147 -8.90 -19.39 1.55
CA PRO A 147 -8.72 -18.20 2.37
C PRO A 147 -7.37 -18.22 3.05
N HIS A 148 -6.68 -17.09 3.00
CA HIS A 148 -5.43 -16.85 3.71
C HIS A 148 -5.45 -15.47 4.34
N GLU A 149 -4.71 -15.29 5.42
CA GLU A 149 -4.52 -14.02 6.09
C GLU A 149 -3.03 -13.71 6.22
N ASN A 150 -2.70 -12.43 6.16
CA ASN A 150 -1.37 -11.97 6.53
C ASN A 150 -1.23 -11.84 8.07
N PRO A 151 -0.03 -11.56 8.61
CA PRO A 151 0.16 -11.38 10.06
C PRO A 151 -0.69 -10.26 10.69
N ALA A 152 -1.31 -9.38 9.90
CA ALA A 152 -2.21 -8.34 10.38
C ALA A 152 -3.70 -8.73 10.33
N ASP A 153 -4.01 -10.01 10.11
CA ASP A 153 -5.36 -10.55 9.96
C ASP A 153 -6.12 -9.94 8.76
N GLU A 154 -5.38 -9.58 7.69
CA GLU A 154 -5.95 -9.08 6.45
C GLU A 154 -5.99 -10.19 5.41
N SER A 155 -7.12 -10.33 4.68
CA SER A 155 -7.30 -11.36 3.66
C SER A 155 -6.27 -11.24 2.51
N ARG A 156 -5.71 -12.39 2.13
CA ARG A 156 -4.74 -12.58 1.02
C ARG A 156 -5.02 -13.90 0.31
N ASP A 157 -6.22 -14.03 -0.24
CA ASP A 157 -6.78 -15.27 -0.72
C ASP A 157 -6.09 -15.82 -1.97
N THR A 158 -6.26 -17.11 -2.20
CA THR A 158 -5.93 -17.75 -3.48
C THR A 158 -7.22 -18.20 -4.15
N LEU A 159 -7.45 -17.76 -5.38
CA LEU A 159 -8.63 -18.13 -6.15
C LEU A 159 -8.23 -18.99 -7.34
N HIS A 160 -9.02 -20.04 -7.62
CA HIS A 160 -8.81 -20.99 -8.68
C HIS A 160 -9.93 -20.89 -9.70
N PHE A 161 -9.54 -20.93 -10.98
CA PHE A 161 -10.43 -20.77 -12.12
C PHE A 161 -10.24 -21.89 -13.12
N THR A 162 -11.34 -22.40 -13.67
CA THR A 162 -11.34 -23.38 -14.75
C THR A 162 -12.20 -22.82 -15.88
N ASP A 163 -11.57 -22.56 -17.03
CA ASP A 163 -12.23 -22.08 -18.23
C ASP A 163 -13.08 -20.80 -18.01
N ALA A 164 -12.63 -19.91 -17.12
CA ALA A 164 -13.32 -18.67 -16.79
C ALA A 164 -13.21 -17.64 -17.93
N ALA A 165 -14.31 -17.05 -18.32
CA ALA A 165 -14.30 -15.96 -19.30
C ALA A 165 -13.66 -14.70 -18.68
N VAL A 166 -12.79 -14.02 -19.45
CA VAL A 166 -12.11 -12.81 -18.96
C VAL A 166 -12.24 -11.67 -19.96
N ALA A 167 -12.44 -10.45 -19.45
CA ALA A 167 -12.12 -9.25 -20.21
C ALA A 167 -10.60 -9.08 -20.21
N GLN A 168 -10.04 -8.65 -21.34
CA GLN A 168 -8.60 -8.50 -21.48
C GLN A 168 -8.22 -7.30 -22.35
N ALA A 169 -7.04 -6.72 -22.06
CA ALA A 169 -6.44 -5.67 -22.88
C ALA A 169 -4.91 -5.76 -22.79
N ALA A 170 -4.20 -5.25 -23.80
CA ALA A 170 -2.74 -5.15 -23.75
C ALA A 170 -2.31 -4.28 -22.55
N CYS A 171 -1.35 -4.76 -21.76
CA CYS A 171 -0.89 -4.08 -20.57
C CYS A 171 0.58 -4.39 -20.28
N SER A 172 1.38 -3.34 -20.05
CA SER A 172 2.78 -3.44 -19.65
C SER A 172 3.00 -3.08 -18.17
N ALA A 173 1.93 -2.86 -17.40
CA ALA A 173 2.04 -2.48 -15.99
C ALA A 173 2.62 -3.63 -15.15
N ASP A 174 3.52 -3.29 -14.25
CA ASP A 174 4.02 -4.19 -13.21
C ASP A 174 3.16 -4.05 -11.95
N LEU A 175 2.27 -5.01 -11.71
CA LEU A 175 1.42 -5.02 -10.52
C LEU A 175 2.22 -5.16 -9.21
N THR A 176 3.43 -5.74 -9.26
CA THR A 176 4.31 -5.79 -8.10
C THR A 176 4.82 -4.40 -7.76
N ALA A 177 5.23 -3.62 -8.75
CA ALA A 177 5.66 -2.24 -8.54
C ALA A 177 4.51 -1.33 -8.08
N LEU A 178 3.33 -1.44 -8.68
CA LEU A 178 2.15 -0.69 -8.25
C LEU A 178 1.71 -1.05 -6.83
N GLY A 179 1.73 -2.34 -6.48
CA GLY A 179 1.46 -2.79 -5.12
C GLY A 179 2.52 -2.31 -4.10
N ALA A 180 3.80 -2.28 -4.50
CA ALA A 180 4.87 -1.73 -3.67
C ALA A 180 4.70 -0.23 -3.43
N LEU A 181 4.22 0.50 -4.43
CA LEU A 181 3.89 1.92 -4.32
C LEU A 181 2.78 2.13 -3.28
N ILE A 182 1.67 1.38 -3.37
CA ILE A 182 0.60 1.38 -2.36
C ILE A 182 1.18 1.15 -0.96
N ARG A 183 1.93 0.05 -0.78
CA ARG A 183 2.49 -0.29 0.55
C ARG A 183 3.45 0.78 1.06
N THR A 184 4.22 1.43 0.20
CA THR A 184 5.12 2.51 0.62
C THR A 184 4.36 3.67 1.24
N ALA A 185 3.26 4.13 0.64
CA ALA A 185 2.41 5.18 1.20
C ALA A 185 1.75 4.75 2.52
N GLN A 186 1.20 3.54 2.57
CA GLN A 186 0.60 3.00 3.80
C GLN A 186 1.63 2.84 4.93
N ILE A 187 2.84 2.37 4.63
CA ILE A 187 3.95 2.28 5.60
C ILE A 187 4.31 3.67 6.13
N ALA A 188 4.41 4.69 5.26
CA ALA A 188 4.68 6.06 5.68
C ALA A 188 3.67 6.54 6.74
N GLY A 189 2.38 6.37 6.48
CA GLY A 189 1.33 6.74 7.43
C GLY A 189 1.36 5.93 8.74
N ALA A 190 1.55 4.63 8.65
CA ALA A 190 1.62 3.77 9.84
C ALA A 190 2.85 4.08 10.71
N MET A 191 3.99 4.43 10.09
CA MET A 191 5.20 4.90 10.80
C MET A 191 4.94 6.22 11.53
N ASP A 192 4.26 7.17 10.88
CA ASP A 192 3.89 8.45 11.50
C ASP A 192 2.96 8.24 12.71
N ALA A 193 1.95 7.39 12.57
CA ALA A 193 1.02 7.07 13.66
C ALA A 193 1.73 6.37 14.84
N ALA A 194 2.59 5.39 14.54
CA ALA A 194 3.35 4.68 15.58
C ALA A 194 4.34 5.61 16.30
N LEU A 195 4.99 6.53 15.58
CA LEU A 195 5.86 7.54 16.16
C LEU A 195 5.06 8.50 17.07
N ALA A 196 3.93 9.03 16.59
CA ALA A 196 3.08 9.94 17.36
C ALA A 196 2.60 9.28 18.67
N GLN A 197 2.13 8.03 18.61
CA GLN A 197 1.73 7.27 19.79
C GLN A 197 2.90 7.03 20.74
N SER A 198 4.11 6.73 20.21
CA SER A 198 5.30 6.51 21.03
C SER A 198 5.74 7.78 21.77
N ILE A 199 5.66 8.93 21.11
CA ILE A 199 5.97 10.24 21.74
C ILE A 199 4.94 10.57 22.82
N ALA A 200 3.65 10.39 22.55
CA ALA A 200 2.59 10.62 23.53
C ALA A 200 2.78 9.73 24.77
N TYR A 201 2.94 8.43 24.57
CA TYR A 201 3.17 7.47 25.64
C TYR A 201 4.42 7.79 26.46
N ALA A 202 5.53 8.18 25.82
CA ALA A 202 6.76 8.56 26.50
C ALA A 202 6.60 9.80 27.38
N ASN A 203 5.73 10.73 27.03
CA ASN A 203 5.44 11.93 27.80
C ASN A 203 4.48 11.68 28.97
N GLU A 204 3.59 10.70 28.86
CA GLU A 204 2.59 10.36 29.89
C GLU A 204 3.10 9.33 30.89
N ARG A 205 3.88 8.33 30.43
CA ARG A 205 4.36 7.24 31.29
C ARG A 205 5.47 7.70 32.21
N GLU A 206 5.24 7.62 33.51
CA GLU A 206 6.26 7.93 34.52
C GLU A 206 6.98 6.67 35.04
N GLN A 207 8.30 6.76 35.14
CA GLN A 207 9.18 5.80 35.80
C GLN A 207 10.35 6.55 36.43
N PHE A 208 10.84 6.04 37.58
CA PHE A 208 11.96 6.66 38.29
C PHE A 208 11.69 8.18 38.62
N GLY A 209 10.44 8.52 38.93
CA GLY A 209 10.03 9.83 39.35
C GLY A 209 9.89 10.90 38.27
N LYS A 210 9.85 10.51 36.98
CA LYS A 210 9.66 11.43 35.85
C LYS A 210 9.12 10.70 34.62
N PRO A 211 8.51 11.44 33.63
CA PRO A 211 8.15 10.88 32.35
C PRO A 211 9.34 10.19 31.65
N ILE A 212 9.10 9.02 31.06
CA ILE A 212 10.17 8.25 30.39
C ILE A 212 10.78 9.01 29.22
N GLY A 213 10.06 9.90 28.56
CA GLY A 213 10.54 10.81 27.52
C GLY A 213 11.61 11.82 27.99
N LYS A 214 11.89 11.91 29.32
CA LYS A 214 12.99 12.70 29.86
C LYS A 214 14.32 11.95 29.90
N PHE A 215 14.34 10.68 29.55
CA PHE A 215 15.60 9.89 29.46
C PHE A 215 16.26 10.09 28.10
N GLN A 216 17.52 10.52 28.12
CA GLN A 216 18.28 10.87 26.89
C GLN A 216 18.35 9.71 25.88
N ALA A 217 18.54 8.46 26.37
CA ALA A 217 18.57 7.30 25.49
C ALA A 217 17.27 7.11 24.72
N LEU A 218 16.11 7.37 25.37
CA LEU A 218 14.81 7.26 24.71
C LEU A 218 14.57 8.39 23.71
N GLN A 219 15.02 9.61 24.05
CA GLN A 219 14.96 10.76 23.12
C GLN A 219 15.76 10.49 21.85
N GLN A 220 16.95 9.90 21.98
CA GLN A 220 17.79 9.52 20.83
C GLN A 220 17.09 8.47 19.94
N ASN A 221 16.53 7.42 20.55
CA ASN A 221 15.81 6.39 19.79
C ASN A 221 14.59 6.95 19.06
N LEU A 222 13.81 7.84 19.72
CA LEU A 222 12.67 8.50 19.08
C LEU A 222 13.11 9.47 17.96
N ALA A 223 14.26 10.14 18.11
CA ALA A 223 14.82 10.97 17.04
C ALA A 223 15.20 10.13 15.81
N VAL A 224 15.87 8.99 16.00
CA VAL A 224 16.17 8.04 14.90
C VAL A 224 14.88 7.51 14.26
N PHE A 225 13.86 7.20 15.07
CA PHE A 225 12.56 6.79 14.52
C PHE A 225 11.95 7.91 13.66
N ALA A 226 12.01 9.17 14.10
CA ALA A 226 11.51 10.33 13.35
C ALA A 226 12.26 10.52 12.02
N GLU A 227 13.58 10.32 12.01
CA GLU A 227 14.39 10.36 10.78
C GLU A 227 13.94 9.26 9.79
N GLU A 228 13.73 8.05 10.28
CA GLU A 228 13.26 6.92 9.47
C GLU A 228 11.86 7.18 8.88
N ALA A 229 10.92 7.68 9.68
CA ALA A 229 9.58 8.03 9.23
C ALA A 229 9.62 9.16 8.17
N ALA A 230 10.42 10.20 8.38
CA ALA A 230 10.61 11.28 7.42
C ALA A 230 11.22 10.77 6.10
N ALA A 231 12.23 9.89 6.18
CA ALA A 231 12.86 9.31 5.00
C ALA A 231 11.88 8.47 4.16
N VAL A 232 10.98 7.71 4.80
CA VAL A 232 9.92 6.95 4.09
C VAL A 232 8.92 7.89 3.43
N ASN A 233 8.48 8.96 4.13
CA ASN A 233 7.58 9.96 3.58
C ASN A 233 8.18 10.64 2.34
N CYS A 234 9.44 11.10 2.41
CA CYS A 234 10.13 11.71 1.28
C CYS A 234 10.27 10.75 0.10
N ALA A 235 10.70 9.50 0.34
CA ALA A 235 10.86 8.51 -0.71
C ALA A 235 9.52 8.12 -1.34
N GLY A 236 8.46 7.97 -0.54
CA GLY A 236 7.10 7.70 -1.02
C GLY A 236 6.58 8.82 -1.89
N HIS A 237 6.68 10.07 -1.43
CA HIS A 237 6.28 11.23 -2.20
C HIS A 237 7.00 11.31 -3.56
N ALA A 238 8.32 11.08 -3.58
CA ALA A 238 9.10 11.06 -4.81
C ALA A 238 8.68 9.93 -5.77
N ALA A 239 8.40 8.72 -5.24
CA ALA A 239 7.95 7.60 -6.05
C ALA A 239 6.57 7.84 -6.69
N PHE A 240 5.64 8.45 -5.95
CA PHE A 240 4.32 8.82 -6.49
C PHE A 240 4.41 9.96 -7.51
N ALA A 241 5.32 10.93 -7.33
CA ALA A 241 5.59 11.95 -8.33
C ALA A 241 6.12 11.35 -9.63
N ALA A 242 7.05 10.39 -9.51
CA ALA A 242 7.59 9.67 -10.67
C ALA A 242 6.51 8.79 -11.34
N ALA A 243 5.66 8.13 -10.57
CA ALA A 243 4.52 7.37 -11.12
C ALA A 243 3.59 8.28 -11.94
N GLY A 244 3.30 9.48 -11.47
CA GLY A 244 2.55 10.48 -12.23
C GLY A 244 3.24 10.90 -13.53
N LYS A 245 4.55 11.14 -13.47
CA LYS A 245 5.36 11.56 -14.63
C LYS A 245 5.48 10.45 -15.69
N TYR A 246 5.57 9.19 -15.27
CA TYR A 246 5.86 8.05 -16.15
C TYR A 246 4.67 7.08 -16.31
N GLY A 247 3.45 7.52 -16.01
CA GLY A 247 2.24 6.69 -16.20
C GLY A 247 2.29 5.38 -15.41
N GLY A 248 2.77 5.41 -14.17
CA GLY A 248 2.92 4.24 -13.32
C GLY A 248 4.24 3.46 -13.49
N ALA A 249 5.04 3.76 -14.53
CA ALA A 249 6.28 3.02 -14.85
C ALA A 249 7.52 3.67 -14.21
N ALA A 250 7.56 3.74 -12.87
CA ALA A 250 8.62 4.37 -12.08
C ALA A 250 9.44 3.33 -11.29
N GLU A 251 9.94 2.27 -11.95
CA GLU A 251 10.55 1.11 -11.29
C GLU A 251 11.69 1.48 -10.33
N PHE A 252 12.58 2.41 -10.73
CA PHE A 252 13.71 2.81 -9.88
C PHE A 252 13.25 3.50 -8.61
N GLU A 253 12.36 4.50 -8.73
CA GLU A 253 11.85 5.28 -7.61
C GLU A 253 11.00 4.43 -6.68
N VAL A 254 10.18 3.54 -7.23
CA VAL A 254 9.39 2.58 -6.47
C VAL A 254 10.28 1.60 -5.72
N ALA A 255 11.31 1.05 -6.39
CA ALA A 255 12.26 0.14 -5.77
C ALA A 255 13.03 0.80 -4.62
N ALA A 256 13.50 2.04 -4.83
CA ALA A 256 14.19 2.80 -3.81
C ALA A 256 13.29 3.13 -2.62
N ALA A 257 12.05 3.58 -2.87
CA ALA A 257 11.10 3.94 -1.84
C ALA A 257 10.63 2.72 -1.03
N LYS A 258 10.28 1.61 -1.70
CA LYS A 258 9.86 0.39 -1.01
C LYS A 258 10.99 -0.23 -0.19
N LEU A 259 12.22 -0.27 -0.72
CA LEU A 259 13.39 -0.73 0.04
C LEU A 259 13.66 0.17 1.26
N ARG A 260 13.59 1.51 1.09
CA ARG A 260 13.74 2.46 2.21
C ARG A 260 12.68 2.22 3.29
N ALA A 261 11.41 2.06 2.87
CA ALA A 261 10.30 1.77 3.76
C ALA A 261 10.50 0.44 4.52
N ASN A 262 10.90 -0.61 3.82
CA ASN A 262 11.16 -1.92 4.41
C ASN A 262 12.25 -1.89 5.51
N ILE A 263 13.33 -1.13 5.28
CA ILE A 263 14.42 -0.95 6.25
C ILE A 263 13.92 -0.19 7.47
N ALA A 264 13.17 0.89 7.27
CA ALA A 264 12.65 1.75 8.34
C ALA A 264 11.74 1.02 9.32
N ILE A 265 10.96 0.04 8.84
CA ILE A 265 10.03 -0.76 9.67
C ILE A 265 10.75 -1.41 10.84
N GLY A 266 11.94 -1.99 10.60
CA GLY A 266 12.70 -2.67 11.66
C GLY A 266 13.08 -1.72 12.80
N ILE A 267 13.53 -0.52 12.48
CA ILE A 267 13.93 0.51 13.44
C ILE A 267 12.69 1.09 14.15
N GLY A 268 11.67 1.49 13.37
CA GLY A 268 10.46 2.12 13.90
C GLY A 268 9.68 1.19 14.84
N THR A 269 9.42 -0.04 14.43
CA THR A 269 8.66 -1.01 15.25
C THR A 269 9.44 -1.41 16.51
N SER A 270 10.76 -1.63 16.41
CA SER A 270 11.60 -1.93 17.57
C SER A 270 11.56 -0.79 18.59
N THR A 271 11.71 0.45 18.15
CA THR A 271 11.65 1.64 19.01
C THR A 271 10.26 1.79 19.64
N ALA A 272 9.19 1.67 18.84
CA ALA A 272 7.83 1.76 19.36
C ALA A 272 7.55 0.72 20.44
N HIS A 273 7.92 -0.54 20.22
CA HIS A 273 7.75 -1.61 21.21
C HIS A 273 8.64 -1.40 22.45
N GLN A 274 9.86 -0.88 22.30
CA GLN A 274 10.71 -0.55 23.43
C GLN A 274 10.09 0.54 24.31
N VAL A 275 9.48 1.57 23.71
CA VAL A 275 8.82 2.68 24.40
C VAL A 275 7.61 2.20 25.20
N HIS A 276 6.75 1.40 24.56
CA HIS A 276 5.48 0.94 25.17
C HIS A 276 5.67 -0.28 26.10
N GLY A 277 6.73 -1.08 25.91
CA GLY A 277 6.92 -2.33 26.62
C GLY A 277 5.82 -3.36 26.30
N ALA A 278 5.45 -4.16 27.31
CA ALA A 278 4.50 -5.27 27.12
C ALA A 278 3.12 -4.85 26.58
N ILE A 279 2.61 -3.67 26.91
CA ILE A 279 1.31 -3.20 26.43
C ILE A 279 1.28 -3.02 24.92
N GLY A 280 2.40 -2.63 24.29
CA GLY A 280 2.49 -2.45 22.85
C GLY A 280 2.29 -3.73 22.04
N PHE A 281 2.39 -4.91 22.67
CA PHE A 281 2.15 -6.21 22.04
C PHE A 281 0.71 -6.71 22.20
N THR A 282 -0.10 -6.09 23.05
CA THR A 282 -1.48 -6.55 23.28
C THR A 282 -2.39 -6.16 22.14
N ARG A 283 -3.35 -7.03 21.79
CA ARG A 283 -4.28 -6.80 20.66
C ARG A 283 -5.20 -5.60 20.89
N GLU A 284 -5.50 -5.29 22.14
CA GLU A 284 -6.39 -4.19 22.54
C GLU A 284 -5.73 -2.82 22.37
N TYR A 285 -4.40 -2.78 22.39
CA TYR A 285 -3.68 -1.52 22.33
C TYR A 285 -3.51 -1.02 20.90
N SER A 286 -3.69 0.28 20.70
CA SER A 286 -3.73 0.93 19.38
C SER A 286 -2.43 0.81 18.55
N LEU A 287 -1.29 0.54 19.18
CA LEU A 287 -0.02 0.30 18.50
C LEU A 287 0.00 -1.05 17.75
N ASN A 288 -0.67 -2.07 18.30
CA ASN A 288 -0.62 -3.44 17.77
C ASN A 288 -1.07 -3.54 16.30
N PRO A 289 -2.23 -2.99 15.88
CA PRO A 289 -2.64 -3.05 14.48
C PRO A 289 -1.69 -2.33 13.53
N LEU A 290 -0.97 -1.29 13.97
CA LEU A 290 0.03 -0.60 13.17
C LEU A 290 1.28 -1.46 12.96
N THR A 291 1.85 -2.00 14.04
CA THR A 291 3.09 -2.79 13.96
C THR A 291 2.88 -4.11 13.22
N ARG A 292 1.73 -4.77 13.38
CA ARG A 292 1.39 -5.98 12.62
C ARG A 292 1.30 -5.70 11.12
N ARG A 293 0.68 -4.59 10.70
CA ARG A 293 0.63 -4.15 9.30
C ARG A 293 1.99 -3.82 8.75
N LEU A 294 2.80 -3.07 9.48
CA LEU A 294 4.17 -2.74 9.07
C LEU A 294 4.98 -4.01 8.76
N TRP A 295 4.93 -5.02 9.63
CA TRP A 295 5.61 -6.30 9.40
C TRP A 295 5.02 -7.10 8.23
N SER A 296 3.70 -7.08 8.03
CA SER A 296 3.04 -7.72 6.89
C SER A 296 3.43 -7.06 5.59
N TRP A 297 3.30 -5.75 5.50
CA TRP A 297 3.55 -4.96 4.30
C TRP A 297 5.03 -4.92 3.90
N ARG A 298 5.95 -5.20 4.82
CA ARG A 298 7.38 -5.32 4.53
C ARG A 298 7.68 -6.35 3.45
N SER A 299 6.99 -7.49 3.48
CA SER A 299 7.20 -8.58 2.52
C SER A 299 6.23 -8.58 1.35
N GLU A 300 5.10 -7.86 1.45
CA GLU A 300 4.14 -7.77 0.35
C GLU A 300 4.68 -6.94 -0.81
N PHE A 301 4.40 -7.39 -2.03
CA PHE A 301 4.87 -6.76 -3.27
C PHE A 301 6.38 -6.53 -3.31
N GLY A 302 7.14 -7.52 -2.85
CA GLY A 302 8.60 -7.50 -2.81
C GLY A 302 9.20 -7.13 -1.46
N ASN A 303 10.08 -7.99 -0.99
CA ASN A 303 10.85 -7.79 0.24
C ASN A 303 12.18 -7.04 -0.02
N ASP A 304 12.99 -6.85 1.02
CA ASP A 304 14.28 -6.14 0.97
C ASP A 304 15.21 -6.72 -0.11
N ARG A 305 15.29 -8.08 -0.19
CA ARG A 305 16.14 -8.77 -1.17
C ARG A 305 15.67 -8.51 -2.60
N TYR A 306 14.37 -8.57 -2.85
CA TYR A 306 13.78 -8.37 -4.18
C TYR A 306 14.14 -6.97 -4.71
N TRP A 307 13.85 -5.92 -3.95
CA TRP A 307 14.06 -4.54 -4.39
C TRP A 307 15.53 -4.15 -4.44
N SER A 308 16.35 -4.61 -3.48
CA SER A 308 17.81 -4.36 -3.52
C SER A 308 18.47 -5.01 -4.73
N GLN A 309 18.00 -6.19 -5.17
CA GLN A 309 18.51 -6.84 -6.36
C GLN A 309 18.12 -6.10 -7.65
N ILE A 310 16.92 -5.52 -7.71
CA ILE A 310 16.50 -4.70 -8.86
C ILE A 310 17.40 -3.46 -8.97
N LEU A 311 17.52 -2.68 -7.88
CA LEU A 311 18.39 -1.51 -7.85
C LEU A 311 19.85 -1.85 -8.16
N GLY A 312 20.37 -2.89 -7.53
CA GLY A 312 21.76 -3.32 -7.75
C GLY A 312 22.03 -3.71 -9.21
N ARG A 313 21.11 -4.44 -9.86
CA ARG A 313 21.24 -4.79 -11.28
C ARG A 313 21.21 -3.57 -12.18
N GLN A 314 20.33 -2.59 -11.93
CA GLN A 314 20.28 -1.35 -12.71
C GLN A 314 21.57 -0.55 -12.60
N VAL A 315 22.12 -0.40 -11.37
CA VAL A 315 23.39 0.31 -11.14
C VAL A 315 24.55 -0.40 -11.82
N VAL A 316 24.66 -1.72 -11.69
CA VAL A 316 25.73 -2.50 -12.32
C VAL A 316 25.64 -2.45 -13.85
N ALA A 317 24.43 -2.54 -14.41
CA ALA A 317 24.23 -2.45 -15.85
C ALA A 317 24.58 -1.07 -16.42
N ALA A 318 24.31 0.00 -15.69
CA ALA A 318 24.64 1.37 -16.10
C ALA A 318 26.16 1.67 -16.00
N GLY A 319 26.86 0.98 -15.12
CA GLY A 319 28.29 1.20 -14.85
C GLY A 319 28.56 2.35 -13.86
N ALA A 320 29.76 2.34 -13.28
CA ALA A 320 30.14 3.27 -12.21
C ALA A 320 30.07 4.76 -12.63
N ASP A 321 30.48 5.06 -13.85
CA ASP A 321 30.53 6.44 -14.35
C ASP A 321 29.11 7.03 -14.57
N ALA A 322 28.12 6.19 -14.83
CA ALA A 322 26.73 6.61 -15.03
C ALA A 322 25.93 6.76 -13.72
N PHE A 323 26.44 6.22 -12.59
CA PHE A 323 25.68 6.18 -11.33
C PHE A 323 25.26 7.58 -10.86
N TRP A 324 26.22 8.49 -10.69
CA TRP A 324 25.94 9.82 -10.18
C TRP A 324 25.11 10.67 -11.16
N PRO A 325 25.46 10.76 -12.46
CA PRO A 325 24.63 11.45 -13.44
C PRO A 325 23.18 10.91 -13.51
N THR A 326 23.01 9.59 -13.46
CA THR A 326 21.67 8.99 -13.47
C THR A 326 20.87 9.37 -12.21
N LEU A 327 21.51 9.37 -11.05
CA LEU A 327 20.85 9.71 -9.79
C LEU A 327 20.43 11.19 -9.76
N THR A 328 21.32 12.10 -10.16
CA THR A 328 21.03 13.54 -10.16
C THR A 328 19.98 13.95 -11.19
N SER A 329 20.00 13.34 -12.40
CA SER A 329 19.01 13.63 -13.44
C SER A 329 17.58 13.23 -13.08
N ARG A 330 17.40 12.38 -12.06
CA ARG A 330 16.09 11.98 -11.56
C ARG A 330 15.52 12.98 -10.53
N SER A 331 16.40 13.75 -9.89
CA SER A 331 16.04 14.76 -8.90
C SER A 331 15.75 16.12 -9.52
N ASP A 332 16.19 16.34 -10.75
CA ASP A 332 15.97 17.60 -11.46
C ASP A 332 14.54 17.62 -12.06
N PRO A 333 13.81 18.75 -11.89
CA PRO A 333 12.42 18.90 -12.33
C PRO A 333 12.25 18.85 -13.85
#